data_70574af9b33c853747212f58dc6a2e28
#
_entry.id   70574af9b33c853747212f58dc6a2e28
#
_cell.length_a   1.000
_cell.length_b   1.000
_cell.length_c   1.000
_cell.angle_alpha   90.00
_cell.angle_beta   90.00
_cell.angle_gamma   90.00
#
_symmetry.space_group_name_H-M   'P 1'
#
loop_
_entity.id
_entity.type
_entity.pdbx_description
1 polymer ?
#
loop_
_entity_poly.entity_id
_entity_poly.type
_entity_poly.pdbx_seq_one_letter_code
_entity_poly.pdbx_strand_id
1 'polypeptide(L)'
;MSNAIGGKPAISGISRRQFIATSVAGAALALGRGRAFAQSTDTLKVGFVSPRTGPLGGFGETDGYVLDLARKALANGIELGGKKYSVEILDQDTQSDPSRAGQLAKDLINNQAIDLMLAVSTPEVINPVADACEAAGVPCLSTVMPWEAWYFGRGAKPGEPSPFKWTYHFGFGVDEFFRAYVSQWNLIETNKKVGVMYPNDADGNAIRAHLAPLLAKQGFTIVDPGAYETGTTDYSSQIALFKQEGVEIFNSFPIPPDFAAFWRQAAQQGLTRQIKIAQVAKTGLFPSDIEALGDLGMKLSSAAYWHKAFPYTSPLTGVSGTELADGYEAASGKQWTQQLGASMSLLDAGFEALKASANAKDKAAVAKALSTLKTETMIGKVDFTSGPVANVSPGPIIGTQWVAAKEGGKFPLDYVVTENATDPKVPVEAKLQPYNG
;
A
#
# COMPACT_ATOMS: atom_id res chain seq x y z
N MET A 1 60.28 27.71 -59.79
CA MET A 1 60.07 27.77 -61.25
C MET A 1 58.58 27.61 -61.53
N SER A 2 58.02 28.66 -62.00
CA SER A 2 57.08 28.83 -63.08
C SER A 2 55.62 28.44 -62.78
N ASN A 3 54.74 29.36 -62.51
CA ASN A 3 53.77 30.06 -63.41
C ASN A 3 52.78 29.12 -64.11
N ALA A 4 51.48 29.31 -63.96
CA ALA A 4 50.65 30.30 -64.60
C ALA A 4 49.14 30.06 -64.27
N ILE A 5 48.43 31.08 -63.85
CA ILE A 5 47.42 31.85 -64.62
C ILE A 5 46.22 31.05 -65.15
N GLY A 6 45.03 31.36 -64.61
CA GLY A 6 44.02 32.09 -65.32
C GLY A 6 42.66 31.53 -65.29
N GLY A 7 41.69 32.37 -65.05
CA GLY A 7 40.35 32.24 -65.63
C GLY A 7 39.16 32.11 -64.65
N LYS A 8 38.63 33.25 -64.20
CA LYS A 8 37.26 33.34 -63.69
C LYS A 8 36.24 33.35 -64.85
N PRO A 9 35.12 32.64 -64.80
CA PRO A 9 33.98 33.00 -65.63
C PRO A 9 33.03 33.95 -64.88
N ALA A 10 32.53 34.90 -65.60
CA ALA A 10 31.60 35.92 -65.18
C ALA A 10 30.18 35.29 -64.88
N ILE A 11 29.60 35.74 -63.78
CA ILE A 11 28.19 35.46 -63.46
C ILE A 11 27.34 36.58 -64.05
N SER A 12 26.53 36.24 -65.08
CA SER A 12 25.51 37.14 -65.65
C SER A 12 24.36 37.30 -64.68
N GLY A 13 24.03 38.56 -64.38
CA GLY A 13 22.95 38.95 -63.47
C GLY A 13 21.58 38.57 -63.98
N ILE A 14 20.81 37.95 -63.12
CA ILE A 14 19.38 37.73 -63.30
C ILE A 14 18.64 38.99 -62.79
N SER A 15 17.85 39.62 -63.68
CA SER A 15 17.15 40.85 -63.42
C SER A 15 16.01 40.68 -62.41
N ARG A 16 15.82 41.72 -61.58
CA ARG A 16 14.77 41.80 -60.52
C ARG A 16 13.33 41.58 -61.00
N ARG A 17 13.07 41.53 -62.32
CA ARG A 17 11.74 41.34 -62.88
C ARG A 17 11.33 39.88 -63.11
N GLN A 18 12.26 38.93 -63.03
CA GLN A 18 11.96 37.49 -63.17
C GLN A 18 11.68 36.79 -61.85
N PHE A 19 11.91 37.48 -60.73
CA PHE A 19 11.67 36.91 -59.39
C PHE A 19 10.21 37.05 -58.87
N ILE A 20 9.37 37.85 -59.60
CA ILE A 20 8.00 38.11 -59.15
C ILE A 20 6.96 37.20 -59.83
N ALA A 21 7.32 36.50 -60.91
CA ALA A 21 6.36 35.68 -61.65
C ALA A 21 6.32 34.18 -61.20
N THR A 22 7.26 33.75 -60.32
CA THR A 22 7.30 32.36 -59.83
C THR A 22 6.85 32.17 -58.40
N SER A 23 6.47 33.25 -57.72
CA SER A 23 6.04 33.19 -56.31
C SER A 23 4.52 33.13 -56.08
N VAL A 24 3.70 33.15 -57.12
CA VAL A 24 2.23 33.13 -56.98
C VAL A 24 1.61 31.73 -57.22
N ALA A 25 2.32 30.79 -57.84
CA ALA A 25 1.83 29.41 -58.05
C ALA A 25 2.17 28.46 -56.88
N GLY A 26 3.01 28.86 -55.94
CA GLY A 26 3.39 28.02 -54.75
C GLY A 26 2.54 28.24 -53.51
N ALA A 27 1.74 29.29 -53.46
CA ALA A 27 0.98 29.68 -52.25
C ALA A 27 -0.43 29.03 -52.15
N ALA A 28 -0.92 28.38 -53.20
CA ALA A 28 -2.26 27.80 -53.23
C ALA A 28 -2.31 26.32 -52.81
N LEU A 29 -1.15 25.61 -52.65
CA LEU A 29 -1.06 24.19 -52.23
C LEU A 29 -0.62 24.03 -50.77
N ALA A 30 -0.34 25.09 -50.00
CA ALA A 30 0.05 25.06 -48.60
C ALA A 30 -1.12 25.32 -47.61
N LEU A 31 -2.34 25.57 -48.10
CA LEU A 31 -3.51 25.84 -47.24
C LEU A 31 -4.35 24.59 -46.95
N GLY A 32 -3.92 23.41 -47.38
CA GLY A 32 -4.61 22.12 -47.14
C GLY A 32 -3.93 21.19 -46.13
N ARG A 33 -2.78 21.52 -45.55
CA ARG A 33 -2.23 20.80 -44.40
C ARG A 33 -2.84 21.40 -43.14
N GLY A 34 -3.95 20.80 -42.68
CA GLY A 34 -4.45 21.01 -41.35
C GLY A 34 -3.24 20.89 -40.39
N ARG A 35 -2.89 22.01 -39.75
CA ARG A 35 -2.10 21.94 -38.54
C ARG A 35 -2.92 21.06 -37.60
N ALA A 36 -2.55 19.79 -37.51
CA ALA A 36 -2.85 19.05 -36.31
C ALA A 36 -2.18 19.88 -35.20
N PHE A 37 -2.96 20.74 -34.56
CA PHE A 37 -2.60 21.24 -33.26
C PHE A 37 -2.41 19.98 -32.43
N ALA A 38 -1.18 19.61 -32.12
CA ALA A 38 -0.90 18.72 -31.02
C ALA A 38 -1.62 19.38 -29.83
N GLN A 39 -2.79 18.84 -29.50
CA GLN A 39 -3.54 19.27 -28.33
C GLN A 39 -2.58 19.03 -27.18
N SER A 40 -2.03 20.07 -26.59
CA SER A 40 -1.17 19.93 -25.42
C SER A 40 -2.04 19.23 -24.37
N THR A 41 -1.76 17.96 -24.15
CA THR A 41 -2.46 17.21 -23.10
C THR A 41 -1.94 17.77 -21.78
N ASP A 42 -2.86 18.31 -20.95
CA ASP A 42 -2.48 18.67 -19.60
C ASP A 42 -1.98 17.41 -18.88
N THR A 43 -0.96 17.56 -18.07
CA THR A 43 -0.38 16.45 -17.30
C THR A 43 -1.01 16.42 -15.91
N LEU A 44 -1.57 15.27 -15.54
CA LEU A 44 -1.93 14.96 -14.16
C LEU A 44 -0.69 14.40 -13.45
N LYS A 45 -0.33 15.00 -12.33
CA LYS A 45 0.80 14.60 -11.51
C LYS A 45 0.31 13.95 -10.24
N VAL A 46 0.65 12.68 -10.05
CA VAL A 46 0.30 11.89 -8.88
C VAL A 46 1.58 11.59 -8.09
N GLY A 47 1.65 12.06 -6.85
CA GLY A 47 2.72 11.69 -5.94
C GLY A 47 2.45 10.30 -5.35
N PHE A 48 3.48 9.46 -5.23
CA PHE A 48 3.41 8.17 -4.56
C PHE A 48 4.57 8.06 -3.57
N VAL A 49 4.25 7.90 -2.27
CA VAL A 49 5.24 7.88 -1.19
C VAL A 49 5.15 6.58 -0.41
N SER A 50 6.27 5.87 -0.32
CA SER A 50 6.38 4.58 0.38
C SER A 50 7.77 4.34 0.95
N PRO A 51 7.98 3.42 1.92
CA PRO A 51 9.28 3.04 2.44
C PRO A 51 9.84 1.86 1.65
N ARG A 52 10.60 2.10 0.58
CA ARG A 52 11.18 1.01 -0.23
C ARG A 52 12.50 0.49 0.31
N THR A 53 13.12 1.25 1.20
CA THR A 53 14.39 0.86 1.87
C THR A 53 14.31 1.12 3.38
N GLY A 54 15.27 0.55 4.13
CA GLY A 54 15.30 0.63 5.60
C GLY A 54 14.45 -0.45 6.29
N PRO A 55 14.20 -0.34 7.61
CA PRO A 55 13.51 -1.37 8.40
C PRO A 55 12.07 -1.67 7.94
N LEU A 56 11.40 -0.73 7.30
CA LEU A 56 10.06 -0.88 6.74
C LEU A 56 10.07 -1.22 5.25
N GLY A 57 11.24 -1.53 4.66
CA GLY A 57 11.41 -1.74 3.22
C GLY A 57 10.51 -2.83 2.64
N GLY A 58 10.16 -3.86 3.42
CA GLY A 58 9.22 -4.90 3.00
C GLY A 58 7.84 -4.36 2.59
N PHE A 59 7.41 -3.24 3.18
CA PHE A 59 6.13 -2.61 2.82
C PHE A 59 6.14 -1.91 1.46
N GLY A 60 7.30 -1.56 0.92
CA GLY A 60 7.44 -0.93 -0.40
C GLY A 60 8.14 -1.82 -1.44
N GLU A 61 8.47 -3.07 -1.11
CA GLU A 61 9.24 -3.97 -1.98
C GLU A 61 8.56 -4.20 -3.33
N THR A 62 7.24 -4.30 -3.35
CA THR A 62 6.46 -4.59 -4.55
C THR A 62 6.07 -3.35 -5.37
N ASP A 63 6.30 -2.15 -4.83
CA ASP A 63 5.78 -0.90 -5.42
C ASP A 63 6.34 -0.63 -6.81
N GLY A 64 7.61 -0.94 -7.06
CA GLY A 64 8.20 -0.77 -8.39
C GLY A 64 7.43 -1.52 -9.47
N TYR A 65 7.08 -2.79 -9.20
CA TYR A 65 6.29 -3.60 -10.12
C TYR A 65 4.86 -3.06 -10.32
N VAL A 66 4.19 -2.69 -9.23
CA VAL A 66 2.83 -2.14 -9.28
C VAL A 66 2.78 -0.81 -10.03
N LEU A 67 3.74 0.07 -9.78
CA LEU A 67 3.87 1.35 -10.47
C LEU A 67 4.15 1.19 -11.96
N ASP A 68 4.94 0.19 -12.34
CA ASP A 68 5.20 -0.10 -13.75
C ASP A 68 3.95 -0.62 -14.48
N LEU A 69 3.12 -1.43 -13.82
CA LEU A 69 1.82 -1.85 -14.37
C LEU A 69 0.88 -0.64 -14.55
N ALA A 70 0.79 0.22 -13.54
CA ALA A 70 -0.02 1.43 -13.62
C ALA A 70 0.47 2.38 -14.72
N ARG A 71 1.79 2.62 -14.84
CA ARG A 71 2.38 3.42 -15.90
C ARG A 71 2.10 2.86 -17.28
N LYS A 72 2.13 1.53 -17.46
CA LYS A 72 1.75 0.88 -18.72
C LYS A 72 0.27 1.10 -19.04
N ALA A 73 -0.62 0.92 -18.09
CA ALA A 73 -2.06 1.14 -18.28
C ALA A 73 -2.36 2.61 -18.64
N LEU A 74 -1.58 3.55 -18.12
CA LEU A 74 -1.74 5.00 -18.31
C LEU A 74 -0.89 5.58 -19.46
N ALA A 75 -0.12 4.76 -20.18
CA ALA A 75 0.82 5.22 -21.21
C ALA A 75 0.16 6.06 -22.33
N ASN A 76 -1.10 5.77 -22.63
CA ASN A 76 -1.89 6.52 -23.62
C ASN A 76 -2.66 7.69 -23.01
N GLY A 77 -2.40 8.02 -21.74
CA GLY A 77 -3.15 9.00 -20.95
C GLY A 77 -4.51 8.49 -20.49
N ILE A 78 -5.24 9.35 -19.81
CA ILE A 78 -6.58 9.08 -19.27
C ILE A 78 -7.56 10.14 -19.73
N GLU A 79 -8.78 9.75 -20.05
CA GLU A 79 -9.86 10.68 -20.40
C GLU A 79 -10.73 10.95 -19.17
N LEU A 80 -10.83 12.21 -18.75
CA LEU A 80 -11.57 12.66 -17.59
C LEU A 80 -12.42 13.86 -17.96
N GLY A 81 -13.75 13.78 -17.76
CA GLY A 81 -14.66 14.88 -18.08
C GLY A 81 -14.60 15.36 -19.54
N GLY A 82 -14.34 14.43 -20.48
CA GLY A 82 -14.20 14.73 -21.91
C GLY A 82 -12.87 15.40 -22.29
N LYS A 83 -11.90 15.46 -21.37
CA LYS A 83 -10.55 15.97 -21.62
C LYS A 83 -9.52 14.88 -21.43
N LYS A 84 -8.57 14.79 -22.35
CA LYS A 84 -7.45 13.83 -22.28
C LYS A 84 -6.28 14.44 -21.52
N TYR A 85 -5.76 13.69 -20.55
CA TYR A 85 -4.58 14.01 -19.75
C TYR A 85 -3.47 13.00 -19.99
N SER A 86 -2.23 13.45 -20.06
CA SER A 86 -1.08 12.58 -19.76
C SER A 86 -0.98 12.40 -18.25
N VAL A 87 -0.38 11.30 -17.80
CA VAL A 87 -0.22 11.01 -16.38
C VAL A 87 1.25 10.82 -16.05
N GLU A 88 1.69 11.50 -15.00
CA GLU A 88 3.02 11.35 -14.42
C GLU A 88 2.88 10.87 -12.97
N ILE A 89 3.44 9.70 -12.64
CA ILE A 89 3.49 9.18 -11.27
C ILE A 89 4.90 9.42 -10.73
N LEU A 90 4.99 10.31 -9.74
CA LEU A 90 6.22 10.73 -9.07
C LEU A 90 6.39 9.94 -7.77
N ASP A 91 7.15 8.86 -7.82
CA ASP A 91 7.36 7.99 -6.67
C ASP A 91 8.60 8.36 -5.85
N GLN A 92 8.49 8.27 -4.53
CA GLN A 92 9.51 8.66 -3.57
C GLN A 92 9.70 7.61 -2.48
N ASP A 93 10.96 7.30 -2.19
CA ASP A 93 11.36 6.41 -1.09
C ASP A 93 11.65 7.19 0.18
N THR A 94 10.89 6.92 1.24
CA THR A 94 11.09 7.55 2.56
C THR A 94 12.31 7.02 3.30
N GLN A 95 12.88 5.90 2.87
CA GLN A 95 13.96 5.20 3.58
C GLN A 95 13.57 4.84 5.04
N SER A 96 12.28 4.62 5.27
CA SER A 96 11.70 4.33 6.60
C SER A 96 11.87 5.47 7.62
N ASP A 97 12.11 6.71 7.18
CA ASP A 97 12.29 7.88 8.03
C ASP A 97 11.05 8.78 7.99
N PRO A 98 10.37 9.03 9.15
CA PRO A 98 9.17 9.87 9.21
C PRO A 98 9.42 11.33 8.83
N SER A 99 10.59 11.88 9.20
CA SER A 99 10.94 13.28 8.87
C SER A 99 11.14 13.43 7.38
N ARG A 100 11.81 12.46 6.76
CA ARG A 100 11.98 12.38 5.30
C ARG A 100 10.64 12.23 4.58
N ALA A 101 9.72 11.41 5.11
CA ALA A 101 8.39 11.24 4.52
C ALA A 101 7.65 12.58 4.42
N GLY A 102 7.61 13.36 5.50
CA GLY A 102 7.02 14.71 5.50
C GLY A 102 7.76 15.70 4.57
N GLN A 103 9.08 15.61 4.48
CA GLN A 103 9.89 16.44 3.58
C GLN A 103 9.59 16.15 2.11
N LEU A 104 9.56 14.87 1.72
CA LEU A 104 9.25 14.43 0.35
C LEU A 104 7.83 14.83 -0.06
N ALA A 105 6.86 14.74 0.87
CA ALA A 105 5.52 15.22 0.61
C ALA A 105 5.49 16.73 0.30
N LYS A 106 6.17 17.54 1.10
CA LYS A 106 6.30 18.99 0.87
C LYS A 106 6.98 19.32 -0.45
N ASP A 107 8.00 18.55 -0.85
CA ASP A 107 8.69 18.72 -2.12
C ASP A 107 7.77 18.41 -3.31
N LEU A 108 7.05 17.29 -3.26
CA LEU A 108 6.04 16.92 -4.28
C LEU A 108 4.94 17.99 -4.40
N ILE A 109 4.49 18.55 -3.29
CA ILE A 109 3.47 19.61 -3.24
C ILE A 109 3.99 20.92 -3.84
N ASN A 110 5.13 21.40 -3.36
CA ASN A 110 5.60 22.75 -3.63
C ASN A 110 6.40 22.87 -4.93
N ASN A 111 7.23 21.87 -5.25
CA ASN A 111 8.14 21.92 -6.39
C ASN A 111 7.60 21.16 -7.59
N GLN A 112 6.85 20.08 -7.38
CA GLN A 112 6.28 19.28 -8.46
C GLN A 112 4.81 19.66 -8.77
N ALA A 113 4.14 20.35 -7.85
CA ALA A 113 2.74 20.79 -7.98
C ALA A 113 1.79 19.61 -8.29
N ILE A 114 1.85 18.55 -7.50
CA ILE A 114 1.01 17.36 -7.69
C ILE A 114 -0.48 17.68 -7.53
N ASP A 115 -1.31 16.89 -8.20
CA ASP A 115 -2.77 16.98 -8.18
C ASP A 115 -3.39 16.06 -7.12
N LEU A 116 -2.75 14.91 -6.87
CA LEU A 116 -3.15 13.91 -5.89
C LEU A 116 -1.90 13.30 -5.24
N MET A 117 -1.95 13.07 -3.94
CA MET A 117 -0.95 12.30 -3.19
C MET A 117 -1.49 10.91 -2.86
N LEU A 118 -0.67 9.88 -3.06
CA LEU A 118 -0.89 8.51 -2.62
C LEU A 118 0.20 8.12 -1.62
N ALA A 119 -0.17 7.56 -0.48
CA ALA A 119 0.78 7.14 0.55
C ALA A 119 0.44 5.75 1.08
N VAL A 120 1.45 4.90 1.16
CA VAL A 120 1.26 3.52 1.62
C VAL A 120 2.29 3.17 2.67
N SER A 121 1.89 2.34 3.62
CA SER A 121 2.67 1.63 4.63
C SER A 121 2.19 1.85 6.06
N THR A 122 3.01 2.43 6.90
CA THR A 122 2.84 2.48 8.36
C THR A 122 2.53 3.91 8.82
N PRO A 123 2.06 4.12 10.07
CA PRO A 123 1.81 5.45 10.60
C PRO A 123 3.01 6.39 10.49
N GLU A 124 4.22 5.86 10.66
CA GLU A 124 5.47 6.62 10.59
C GLU A 124 5.70 7.25 9.22
N VAL A 125 5.19 6.62 8.16
CA VAL A 125 5.27 7.14 6.79
C VAL A 125 4.03 7.94 6.42
N ILE A 126 2.85 7.35 6.65
CA ILE A 126 1.57 7.92 6.16
C ILE A 126 1.22 9.22 6.89
N ASN A 127 1.32 9.27 8.23
CA ASN A 127 0.86 10.41 8.99
C ASN A 127 1.59 11.71 8.63
N PRO A 128 2.95 11.75 8.55
CA PRO A 128 3.66 12.96 8.12
C PRO A 128 3.31 13.40 6.68
N VAL A 129 3.07 12.46 5.77
CA VAL A 129 2.65 12.77 4.39
C VAL A 129 1.25 13.36 4.37
N ALA A 130 0.31 12.73 5.08
CA ALA A 130 -1.07 13.17 5.15
C ALA A 130 -1.18 14.55 5.84
N ASP A 131 -0.40 14.81 6.90
CA ASP A 131 -0.39 16.10 7.58
C ASP A 131 0.16 17.23 6.68
N ALA A 132 1.20 16.95 5.89
CA ALA A 132 1.70 17.89 4.90
C ALA A 132 0.65 18.21 3.83
N CYS A 133 -0.09 17.21 3.37
CA CYS A 133 -1.18 17.38 2.40
C CYS A 133 -2.37 18.14 2.99
N GLU A 134 -2.78 17.82 4.23
CA GLU A 134 -3.88 18.50 4.92
C GLU A 134 -3.57 20.00 5.09
N ALA A 135 -2.34 20.31 5.55
CA ALA A 135 -1.90 21.70 5.72
C ALA A 135 -1.81 22.49 4.42
N ALA A 136 -1.49 21.82 3.31
CA ALA A 136 -1.32 22.46 2.00
C ALA A 136 -2.60 22.46 1.14
N GLY A 137 -3.68 21.82 1.57
CA GLY A 137 -4.90 21.69 0.77
C GLY A 137 -4.71 20.81 -0.47
N VAL A 138 -3.96 19.72 -0.36
CA VAL A 138 -3.74 18.75 -1.44
C VAL A 138 -4.47 17.46 -1.12
N PRO A 139 -5.31 16.92 -2.04
CA PRO A 139 -5.97 15.63 -1.81
C PRO A 139 -4.93 14.54 -1.59
N CYS A 140 -5.15 13.73 -0.56
CA CYS A 140 -4.29 12.61 -0.23
C CYS A 140 -5.13 11.38 0.10
N LEU A 141 -4.77 10.25 -0.48
CA LEU A 141 -5.34 8.95 -0.17
C LEU A 141 -4.25 8.02 0.35
N SER A 142 -4.57 7.23 1.37
CA SER A 142 -3.60 6.31 2.00
C SER A 142 -4.23 4.98 2.38
N THR A 143 -3.37 3.95 2.59
CA THR A 143 -3.79 2.60 3.00
C THR A 143 -2.66 1.88 3.76
N VAL A 144 -2.96 0.71 4.34
CA VAL A 144 -2.03 -0.22 5.02
C VAL A 144 -1.61 0.26 6.42
N MET A 145 -2.57 0.68 7.22
CA MET A 145 -2.41 0.83 8.67
C MET A 145 -3.80 0.76 9.32
N PRO A 146 -3.92 0.48 10.62
CA PRO A 146 -5.19 0.64 11.32
C PRO A 146 -5.68 2.08 11.20
N TRP A 147 -6.93 2.25 10.74
CA TRP A 147 -7.49 3.59 10.55
C TRP A 147 -7.51 4.41 11.86
N GLU A 148 -7.57 3.76 13.01
CA GLU A 148 -7.51 4.41 14.32
C GLU A 148 -6.14 5.10 14.54
N ALA A 149 -5.05 4.43 14.13
CA ALA A 149 -3.70 5.01 14.20
C ALA A 149 -3.54 6.18 13.23
N TRP A 150 -4.22 6.14 12.08
CA TRP A 150 -4.27 7.27 11.15
C TRP A 150 -5.13 8.42 11.68
N TYR A 151 -6.33 8.13 12.14
CA TYR A 151 -7.32 9.14 12.52
C TYR A 151 -6.99 9.80 13.86
N PHE A 152 -6.88 8.99 14.92
CA PHE A 152 -6.60 9.49 16.27
C PHE A 152 -5.13 9.85 16.46
N GLY A 153 -4.22 9.13 15.82
CA GLY A 153 -2.78 9.44 15.82
C GLY A 153 -2.44 10.80 15.22
N ARG A 154 -3.32 11.34 14.37
CA ARG A 154 -3.23 12.68 13.79
C ARG A 154 -4.07 13.74 14.53
N GLY A 155 -4.54 13.44 15.74
CA GLY A 155 -5.19 14.38 16.64
C GLY A 155 -6.71 14.52 16.52
N ALA A 156 -7.38 13.70 15.69
CA ALA A 156 -8.83 13.60 15.74
C ALA A 156 -9.30 13.03 17.08
N LYS A 157 -10.50 13.38 17.52
CA LYS A 157 -11.02 12.94 18.81
C LYS A 157 -12.29 12.10 18.63
N PRO A 158 -12.51 11.07 19.48
CA PRO A 158 -13.71 10.28 19.46
C PRO A 158 -14.97 11.16 19.67
N GLY A 159 -15.97 10.98 18.79
CA GLY A 159 -17.24 11.70 18.88
C GLY A 159 -17.23 13.15 18.42
N GLU A 160 -16.08 13.70 18.03
CA GLU A 160 -15.97 15.01 17.41
C GLU A 160 -16.02 14.91 15.88
N PRO A 161 -16.46 15.98 15.17
CA PRO A 161 -16.36 16.01 13.70
C PRO A 161 -14.93 15.84 13.23
N SER A 162 -14.74 15.18 12.07
CA SER A 162 -13.41 15.01 11.48
C SER A 162 -12.71 16.36 11.26
N PRO A 163 -11.46 16.53 11.72
CA PRO A 163 -10.68 17.72 11.44
C PRO A 163 -10.12 17.73 10.00
N PHE A 164 -10.22 16.60 9.27
CA PHE A 164 -9.61 16.41 7.96
C PHE A 164 -10.58 16.79 6.84
N LYS A 165 -10.06 17.50 5.84
CA LYS A 165 -10.79 17.94 4.65
C LYS A 165 -10.18 17.40 3.36
N TRP A 166 -8.88 17.16 3.36
CA TRP A 166 -8.10 16.84 2.17
C TRP A 166 -7.56 15.41 2.17
N THR A 167 -7.54 14.78 3.34
CA THR A 167 -6.90 13.48 3.50
C THR A 167 -7.90 12.40 3.83
N TYR A 168 -7.71 11.22 3.23
CA TYR A 168 -8.59 10.06 3.30
C TYR A 168 -7.75 8.80 3.51
N HIS A 169 -8.33 7.85 4.22
CA HIS A 169 -7.68 6.57 4.48
C HIS A 169 -8.65 5.42 4.26
N PHE A 170 -8.22 4.37 3.56
CA PHE A 170 -8.98 3.13 3.46
C PHE A 170 -8.11 1.94 3.82
N GLY A 171 -8.74 0.90 4.32
CA GLY A 171 -8.07 -0.31 4.75
C GLY A 171 -8.76 -0.89 5.97
N PHE A 172 -7.98 -1.40 6.88
CA PHE A 172 -8.47 -2.09 8.06
C PHE A 172 -8.43 -1.21 9.31
N GLY A 173 -9.14 -1.67 10.34
CA GLY A 173 -9.07 -1.12 11.68
C GLY A 173 -9.06 -2.23 12.72
N VAL A 174 -9.14 -1.82 13.97
CA VAL A 174 -9.12 -2.73 15.12
C VAL A 174 -10.33 -3.68 15.12
N ASP A 175 -11.50 -3.21 14.66
CA ASP A 175 -12.70 -4.03 14.61
C ASP A 175 -12.60 -5.16 13.57
N GLU A 176 -11.97 -4.91 12.42
CA GLU A 176 -11.68 -5.92 11.41
C GLU A 176 -10.69 -6.96 11.93
N PHE A 177 -9.61 -6.55 12.60
CA PHE A 177 -8.71 -7.48 13.29
C PHE A 177 -9.43 -8.31 14.34
N PHE A 178 -10.22 -7.67 15.18
CA PHE A 178 -11.00 -8.33 16.22
C PHE A 178 -11.88 -9.44 15.65
N ARG A 179 -12.65 -9.14 14.59
CA ARG A 179 -13.53 -10.12 13.95
C ARG A 179 -12.76 -11.29 13.36
N ALA A 180 -11.69 -11.01 12.59
CA ALA A 180 -10.87 -12.04 11.98
C ALA A 180 -10.18 -12.90 13.03
N TYR A 181 -9.59 -12.31 14.06
CA TYR A 181 -8.90 -13.04 15.12
C TYR A 181 -9.85 -13.91 15.94
N VAL A 182 -10.98 -13.38 16.39
CA VAL A 182 -11.96 -14.17 17.14
C VAL A 182 -12.49 -15.34 16.31
N SER A 183 -12.82 -15.09 15.03
CA SER A 183 -13.27 -16.13 14.12
C SER A 183 -12.20 -17.21 13.92
N GLN A 184 -10.97 -16.82 13.61
CA GLN A 184 -9.87 -17.75 13.38
C GLN A 184 -9.46 -18.52 14.66
N TRP A 185 -9.34 -17.85 15.81
CA TRP A 185 -8.92 -18.49 17.07
C TRP A 185 -9.94 -19.50 17.60
N ASN A 186 -11.22 -19.30 17.31
CA ASN A 186 -12.26 -20.26 17.67
C ASN A 186 -12.25 -21.55 16.82
N LEU A 187 -11.41 -21.62 15.77
CA LEU A 187 -11.21 -22.86 15.00
C LEU A 187 -10.35 -23.90 15.73
N ILE A 188 -9.64 -23.48 16.78
CA ILE A 188 -8.78 -24.36 17.63
C ILE A 188 -9.22 -24.22 19.08
N GLU A 189 -9.36 -25.36 19.77
CA GLU A 189 -9.65 -25.37 21.21
C GLU A 189 -8.45 -24.86 22.01
N THR A 190 -8.67 -23.79 22.79
CA THR A 190 -7.66 -23.16 23.64
C THR A 190 -8.23 -22.79 25.00
N ASN A 191 -7.36 -22.48 25.97
CA ASN A 191 -7.78 -21.91 27.26
C ASN A 191 -8.16 -20.43 27.20
N LYS A 192 -8.15 -19.82 26.00
CA LYS A 192 -8.45 -18.40 25.72
C LYS A 192 -7.54 -17.39 26.45
N LYS A 193 -6.38 -17.81 26.95
CA LYS A 193 -5.35 -16.89 27.47
C LYS A 193 -4.48 -16.38 26.32
N VAL A 194 -4.45 -15.08 26.13
CA VAL A 194 -3.75 -14.40 25.02
C VAL A 194 -2.58 -13.59 25.58
N GLY A 195 -1.36 -14.02 25.29
CA GLY A 195 -0.17 -13.22 25.53
C GLY A 195 0.03 -12.19 24.42
N VAL A 196 0.11 -10.92 24.78
CA VAL A 196 0.21 -9.84 23.80
C VAL A 196 1.59 -9.17 23.82
N MET A 197 2.17 -8.96 22.63
CA MET A 197 3.42 -8.22 22.43
C MET A 197 3.17 -7.05 21.49
N TYR A 198 2.91 -5.87 22.09
CA TYR A 198 2.62 -4.65 21.33
C TYR A 198 3.73 -3.62 21.61
N PRO A 199 4.41 -3.10 20.57
CA PRO A 199 5.47 -2.11 20.72
C PRO A 199 4.94 -0.77 21.21
N ASN A 200 5.83 0.07 21.73
CA ASN A 200 5.54 1.46 22.08
C ASN A 200 5.62 2.35 20.82
N ASP A 201 4.76 2.08 19.86
CA ASP A 201 4.58 2.86 18.62
C ASP A 201 3.09 3.18 18.40
N ALA A 202 2.78 3.92 17.34
CA ALA A 202 1.41 4.33 17.05
C ALA A 202 0.46 3.14 16.84
N ASP A 203 0.90 2.09 16.14
CA ASP A 203 0.11 0.87 15.93
C ASP A 203 -0.09 0.10 17.22
N GLY A 204 1.00 -0.21 17.93
CA GLY A 204 0.96 -0.96 19.19
C GLY A 204 0.10 -0.29 20.25
N ASN A 205 0.18 1.02 20.35
CA ASN A 205 -0.63 1.81 21.30
C ASN A 205 -2.12 1.81 20.89
N ALA A 206 -2.45 1.95 19.60
CA ALA A 206 -3.82 1.88 19.10
C ALA A 206 -4.43 0.48 19.33
N ILE A 207 -3.69 -0.58 19.00
CA ILE A 207 -4.13 -1.97 19.21
C ILE A 207 -4.32 -2.27 20.69
N ARG A 208 -3.41 -1.88 21.58
CA ARG A 208 -3.55 -2.06 23.03
C ARG A 208 -4.78 -1.37 23.57
N ALA A 209 -5.03 -0.14 23.15
CA ALA A 209 -6.15 0.66 23.63
C ALA A 209 -7.52 0.12 23.20
N HIS A 210 -7.60 -0.48 22.00
CA HIS A 210 -8.89 -0.81 21.39
C HIS A 210 -9.12 -2.32 21.25
N LEU A 211 -8.14 -3.13 20.82
CA LEU A 211 -8.33 -4.56 20.57
C LEU A 211 -8.45 -5.37 21.87
N ALA A 212 -7.56 -5.15 22.83
CA ALA A 212 -7.55 -5.92 24.07
C ALA A 212 -8.88 -5.88 24.84
N PRO A 213 -9.55 -4.72 24.99
CA PRO A 213 -10.89 -4.66 25.62
C PRO A 213 -11.97 -5.40 24.86
N LEU A 214 -11.91 -5.44 23.52
CA LEU A 214 -12.87 -6.18 22.69
C LEU A 214 -12.69 -7.68 22.86
N LEU A 215 -11.46 -8.18 22.83
CA LEU A 215 -11.12 -9.59 23.09
C LEU A 215 -11.58 -10.04 24.49
N ALA A 216 -11.36 -9.20 25.51
CA ALA A 216 -11.79 -9.50 26.89
C ALA A 216 -13.33 -9.67 26.96
N LYS A 217 -14.11 -8.87 26.26
CA LYS A 217 -15.57 -9.00 26.19
C LYS A 217 -16.04 -10.33 25.54
N GLN A 218 -15.18 -10.97 24.72
CA GLN A 218 -15.44 -12.28 24.11
C GLN A 218 -14.93 -13.47 24.98
N GLY A 219 -14.53 -13.18 26.21
CA GLY A 219 -14.08 -14.20 27.15
C GLY A 219 -12.61 -14.60 27.00
N PHE A 220 -11.80 -13.84 26.26
CA PHE A 220 -10.36 -14.01 26.25
C PHE A 220 -9.73 -13.32 27.45
N THR A 221 -8.75 -13.96 28.07
CA THR A 221 -7.94 -13.37 29.16
C THR A 221 -6.66 -12.80 28.56
N ILE A 222 -6.50 -11.48 28.65
CA ILE A 222 -5.32 -10.81 28.09
C ILE A 222 -4.20 -10.78 29.12
N VAL A 223 -3.05 -11.33 28.74
CA VAL A 223 -1.79 -11.28 29.50
C VAL A 223 -0.88 -10.27 28.81
N ASP A 224 -0.83 -9.03 29.33
CA ASP A 224 -0.08 -7.92 28.77
C ASP A 224 1.11 -7.55 29.68
N PRO A 225 2.35 -7.77 29.24
CA PRO A 225 3.57 -7.39 30.00
C PRO A 225 3.87 -5.88 29.93
N GLY A 226 3.06 -5.11 29.23
CA GLY A 226 3.30 -3.69 28.92
C GLY A 226 3.95 -3.48 27.56
N ALA A 227 4.03 -2.20 27.15
CA ALA A 227 4.70 -1.82 25.93
C ALA A 227 6.21 -2.08 26.02
N TYR A 228 6.80 -2.49 24.90
CA TYR A 228 8.26 -2.62 24.78
C TYR A 228 8.78 -1.62 23.72
N GLU A 229 10.04 -1.22 23.85
CA GLU A 229 10.67 -0.32 22.88
C GLU A 229 11.18 -1.11 21.66
N THR A 230 10.98 -0.56 20.48
CA THR A 230 11.53 -1.13 19.22
C THR A 230 13.05 -1.26 19.34
N GLY A 231 13.58 -2.42 18.93
CA GLY A 231 15.00 -2.76 19.07
C GLY A 231 15.37 -3.40 20.41
N THR A 232 14.38 -3.75 21.23
CA THR A 232 14.61 -4.57 22.43
C THR A 232 15.28 -5.90 22.06
N THR A 233 16.30 -6.28 22.83
CA THR A 233 17.10 -7.50 22.56
C THR A 233 16.90 -8.60 23.60
N ASP A 234 16.31 -8.33 24.76
CA ASP A 234 16.02 -9.30 25.82
C ASP A 234 14.54 -9.28 26.17
N TYR A 235 13.86 -10.41 25.93
CA TYR A 235 12.43 -10.61 26.17
C TYR A 235 12.16 -11.64 27.28
N SER A 236 13.16 -11.96 28.09
CA SER A 236 13.06 -13.03 29.12
C SER A 236 11.93 -12.82 30.11
N SER A 237 11.67 -11.57 30.51
CA SER A 237 10.59 -11.23 31.45
C SER A 237 9.20 -11.48 30.84
N GLN A 238 8.97 -11.10 29.61
CA GLN A 238 7.72 -11.31 28.88
C GLN A 238 7.48 -12.81 28.68
N ILE A 239 8.52 -13.54 28.27
CA ILE A 239 8.46 -15.00 28.07
C ILE A 239 8.15 -15.73 29.39
N ALA A 240 8.79 -15.33 30.48
CA ALA A 240 8.54 -15.91 31.81
C ALA A 240 7.08 -15.69 32.25
N LEU A 241 6.54 -14.47 32.05
CA LEU A 241 5.15 -14.16 32.36
C LEU A 241 4.18 -15.03 31.55
N PHE A 242 4.38 -15.13 30.22
CA PHE A 242 3.50 -15.93 29.37
C PHE A 242 3.51 -17.41 29.74
N LYS A 243 4.68 -17.94 30.11
CA LYS A 243 4.80 -19.33 30.59
C LYS A 243 4.09 -19.53 31.93
N GLN A 244 4.28 -18.63 32.89
CA GLN A 244 3.65 -18.67 34.21
C GLN A 244 2.13 -18.63 34.10
N GLU A 245 1.60 -17.77 33.23
CA GLU A 245 0.16 -17.61 33.02
C GLU A 245 -0.44 -18.73 32.15
N GLY A 246 0.37 -19.57 31.53
CA GLY A 246 -0.09 -20.65 30.65
C GLY A 246 -0.77 -20.14 29.38
N VAL A 247 -0.17 -19.15 28.73
CA VAL A 247 -0.68 -18.56 27.48
C VAL A 247 -0.68 -19.61 26.37
N GLU A 248 -1.83 -19.81 25.71
CA GLU A 248 -1.96 -20.71 24.54
C GLU A 248 -2.16 -19.96 23.22
N ILE A 249 -2.53 -18.69 23.27
CA ILE A 249 -2.65 -17.83 22.11
C ILE A 249 -1.62 -16.70 22.24
N PHE A 250 -0.79 -16.52 21.23
CA PHE A 250 0.15 -15.41 21.15
C PHE A 250 -0.32 -14.43 20.07
N ASN A 251 -0.38 -13.14 20.40
CA ASN A 251 -0.74 -12.07 19.46
C ASN A 251 0.28 -10.93 19.51
N SER A 252 0.71 -10.46 18.35
CA SER A 252 1.79 -9.48 18.29
C SER A 252 1.73 -8.56 17.08
N PHE A 253 2.32 -7.36 17.25
CA PHE A 253 2.43 -6.31 16.22
C PHE A 253 3.87 -5.77 16.02
N PRO A 254 4.94 -6.50 16.33
CA PRO A 254 6.31 -6.02 16.15
C PRO A 254 6.72 -5.98 14.68
N ILE A 255 7.71 -5.15 14.39
CA ILE A 255 8.45 -5.23 13.13
C ILE A 255 9.25 -6.55 13.04
N PRO A 256 9.63 -7.02 11.83
CA PRO A 256 10.27 -8.32 11.66
C PRO A 256 11.49 -8.59 12.56
N PRO A 257 12.48 -7.68 12.72
CA PRO A 257 13.64 -7.94 13.57
C PRO A 257 13.29 -8.22 15.03
N ASP A 258 12.36 -7.45 15.60
CA ASP A 258 11.95 -7.59 17.01
C ASP A 258 11.19 -8.90 17.23
N PHE A 259 10.29 -9.25 16.30
CA PHE A 259 9.60 -10.54 16.38
C PHE A 259 10.57 -11.70 16.27
N ALA A 260 11.51 -11.67 15.35
CA ALA A 260 12.49 -12.75 15.19
C ALA A 260 13.34 -12.94 16.45
N ALA A 261 13.77 -11.85 17.09
CA ALA A 261 14.51 -11.89 18.36
C ALA A 261 13.66 -12.50 19.48
N PHE A 262 12.41 -12.03 19.66
CA PHE A 262 11.49 -12.56 20.64
C PHE A 262 11.19 -14.04 20.41
N TRP A 263 10.83 -14.42 19.17
CA TRP A 263 10.34 -15.76 18.87
C TRP A 263 11.41 -16.84 19.02
N ARG A 264 12.68 -16.52 18.67
CA ARG A 264 13.81 -17.39 18.92
C ARG A 264 14.08 -17.59 20.42
N GLN A 265 14.01 -16.53 21.22
CA GLN A 265 14.12 -16.62 22.69
C GLN A 265 12.95 -17.40 23.28
N ALA A 266 11.73 -17.20 22.79
CA ALA A 266 10.54 -17.95 23.19
C ALA A 266 10.71 -19.45 22.93
N ALA A 267 11.28 -19.83 21.81
CA ALA A 267 11.58 -21.23 21.49
C ALA A 267 12.69 -21.81 22.39
N GLN A 268 13.78 -21.09 22.58
CA GLN A 268 14.88 -21.49 23.46
C GLN A 268 14.42 -21.73 24.91
N GLN A 269 13.52 -20.86 25.38
CA GLN A 269 12.96 -20.95 26.74
C GLN A 269 11.71 -21.86 26.82
N GLY A 270 11.30 -22.49 25.71
CA GLY A 270 10.23 -23.48 25.64
C GLY A 270 8.81 -22.92 25.67
N LEU A 271 8.61 -21.60 25.51
CA LEU A 271 7.28 -20.99 25.43
C LEU A 271 6.50 -21.50 24.20
N THR A 272 7.15 -21.63 23.05
CA THR A 272 6.51 -22.03 21.80
C THR A 272 5.83 -23.39 21.87
N ARG A 273 6.26 -24.28 22.78
CA ARG A 273 5.67 -25.62 22.96
C ARG A 273 4.25 -25.60 23.56
N GLN A 274 3.89 -24.53 24.26
CA GLN A 274 2.55 -24.37 24.83
C GLN A 274 1.62 -23.52 23.95
N ILE A 275 2.17 -22.78 22.98
CA ILE A 275 1.39 -21.93 22.09
C ILE A 275 0.66 -22.79 21.06
N LYS A 276 -0.66 -22.72 21.04
CA LYS A 276 -1.52 -23.37 20.05
C LYS A 276 -1.79 -22.49 18.85
N ILE A 277 -1.86 -21.15 19.04
CA ILE A 277 -2.07 -20.17 17.98
C ILE A 277 -1.02 -19.07 18.14
N ALA A 278 -0.20 -18.86 17.13
CA ALA A 278 0.76 -17.76 17.07
C ALA A 278 0.32 -16.79 15.99
N GLN A 279 -0.41 -15.74 16.39
CA GLN A 279 -0.96 -14.71 15.51
C GLN A 279 0.01 -13.53 15.40
N VAL A 280 0.60 -13.38 14.24
CA VAL A 280 1.68 -12.43 14.00
C VAL A 280 1.25 -11.40 12.94
N ALA A 281 1.16 -10.13 13.32
CA ALA A 281 0.89 -9.05 12.38
C ALA A 281 2.19 -8.69 11.60
N LYS A 282 2.48 -7.51 11.32
CA LYS A 282 3.63 -6.98 10.52
C LYS A 282 4.63 -8.03 9.96
N THR A 283 5.31 -8.78 10.80
CA THR A 283 6.25 -9.85 10.38
C THR A 283 5.57 -10.95 9.55
N GLY A 284 4.33 -11.31 9.88
CA GLY A 284 3.56 -12.31 9.16
C GLY A 284 3.18 -11.93 7.73
N LEU A 285 3.51 -10.70 7.29
CA LEU A 285 3.21 -10.21 5.95
C LEU A 285 4.28 -10.59 4.91
N PHE A 286 5.50 -10.97 5.36
CA PHE A 286 6.66 -11.08 4.48
C PHE A 286 7.22 -12.50 4.46
N PRO A 287 7.16 -13.20 3.31
CA PRO A 287 7.65 -14.58 3.18
C PRO A 287 9.11 -14.72 3.59
N SER A 288 9.98 -13.78 3.21
CA SER A 288 11.40 -13.82 3.54
C SER A 288 11.68 -13.80 5.05
N ASP A 289 10.87 -13.07 5.82
CA ASP A 289 11.02 -13.02 7.29
C ASP A 289 10.55 -14.32 7.95
N ILE A 290 9.51 -14.94 7.40
CA ILE A 290 9.01 -16.24 7.86
C ILE A 290 10.02 -17.35 7.51
N GLU A 291 10.55 -17.36 6.29
CA GLU A 291 11.61 -18.30 5.86
C GLU A 291 12.85 -18.18 6.74
N ALA A 292 13.26 -16.96 7.10
CA ALA A 292 14.41 -16.71 7.97
C ALA A 292 14.26 -17.26 9.40
N LEU A 293 13.03 -17.59 9.83
CA LEU A 293 12.76 -18.26 11.10
C LEU A 293 12.94 -19.79 11.01
N GLY A 294 13.04 -20.36 9.81
CA GLY A 294 13.09 -21.82 9.60
C GLY A 294 11.83 -22.51 10.17
N ASP A 295 12.02 -23.60 10.91
CA ASP A 295 10.89 -24.35 11.50
C ASP A 295 10.01 -23.49 12.40
N LEU A 296 10.55 -22.45 13.03
CA LEU A 296 9.78 -21.55 13.88
C LEU A 296 8.83 -20.64 13.10
N GLY A 297 9.03 -20.51 11.79
CA GLY A 297 8.11 -19.78 10.89
C GLY A 297 6.90 -20.59 10.45
N MET A 298 6.98 -21.94 10.60
CA MET A 298 5.91 -22.82 10.18
C MET A 298 4.69 -22.70 11.07
N LYS A 299 3.50 -22.66 10.45
CA LYS A 299 2.20 -22.54 11.13
C LYS A 299 1.99 -21.22 11.89
N LEU A 300 2.82 -20.20 11.66
CA LEU A 300 2.50 -18.85 12.11
C LEU A 300 1.23 -18.36 11.39
N SER A 301 0.26 -17.92 12.17
CA SER A 301 -0.96 -17.31 11.66
C SER A 301 -0.77 -15.81 11.46
N SER A 302 -1.44 -15.25 10.47
CA SER A 302 -1.45 -13.82 10.24
C SER A 302 -2.86 -13.35 9.87
N ALA A 303 -2.99 -12.06 9.65
CA ALA A 303 -4.20 -11.46 9.12
C ALA A 303 -3.87 -10.76 7.81
N ALA A 304 -4.67 -11.01 6.78
CA ALA A 304 -4.44 -10.48 5.45
C ALA A 304 -5.49 -9.44 5.08
N TYR A 305 -5.03 -8.26 4.69
CA TYR A 305 -5.84 -7.23 4.04
C TYR A 305 -5.87 -7.40 2.52
N TRP A 306 -5.07 -8.27 1.98
CA TRP A 306 -5.13 -8.78 0.61
C TRP A 306 -4.46 -10.15 0.50
N HIS A 307 -5.03 -10.97 -0.38
CA HIS A 307 -4.49 -12.27 -0.76
C HIS A 307 -4.75 -12.49 -2.24
N LYS A 308 -3.88 -13.22 -2.96
CA LYS A 308 -4.07 -13.48 -4.40
C LYS A 308 -5.39 -14.19 -4.75
N ALA A 309 -5.99 -14.86 -3.77
CA ALA A 309 -7.31 -15.50 -3.90
C ALA A 309 -8.50 -14.53 -3.75
N PHE A 310 -8.28 -13.24 -3.51
CA PHE A 310 -9.37 -12.26 -3.50
C PHE A 310 -10.01 -12.21 -4.87
N PRO A 311 -11.35 -12.27 -4.97
CA PRO A 311 -12.06 -12.40 -6.25
C PRO A 311 -12.25 -11.05 -6.96
N TYR A 312 -11.37 -10.10 -6.71
CA TYR A 312 -11.44 -8.74 -7.23
C TYR A 312 -10.40 -8.49 -8.31
N THR A 313 -10.70 -7.52 -9.18
CA THR A 313 -9.89 -7.13 -10.33
C THR A 313 -9.59 -5.63 -10.24
N SER A 314 -8.37 -5.22 -10.58
CA SER A 314 -8.00 -3.81 -10.64
C SER A 314 -8.79 -3.08 -11.73
N PRO A 315 -9.58 -2.05 -11.42
CA PRO A 315 -10.26 -1.25 -12.44
C PRO A 315 -9.30 -0.39 -13.27
N LEU A 316 -8.08 -0.16 -12.79
CA LEU A 316 -7.05 0.59 -13.52
C LEU A 316 -6.33 -0.26 -14.56
N THR A 317 -5.97 -1.49 -14.22
CA THR A 317 -5.11 -2.34 -15.05
C THR A 317 -5.82 -3.55 -15.65
N GLY A 318 -6.98 -3.94 -15.11
CA GLY A 318 -7.73 -5.12 -15.53
C GLY A 318 -7.18 -6.45 -15.00
N VAL A 319 -6.09 -6.45 -14.20
CA VAL A 319 -5.49 -7.68 -13.68
C VAL A 319 -6.26 -8.21 -12.47
N SER A 320 -6.39 -9.53 -12.37
CA SER A 320 -6.90 -10.24 -11.19
C SER A 320 -5.82 -10.38 -10.10
N GLY A 321 -6.24 -10.78 -8.88
CA GLY A 321 -5.29 -11.03 -7.78
C GLY A 321 -4.25 -12.08 -8.12
N THR A 322 -4.64 -13.18 -8.76
CA THR A 322 -3.74 -14.25 -9.17
C THR A 322 -2.75 -13.76 -10.25
N GLU A 323 -3.25 -13.06 -11.29
CA GLU A 323 -2.37 -12.52 -12.35
C GLU A 323 -1.37 -11.49 -11.80
N LEU A 324 -1.78 -10.67 -10.83
CA LEU A 324 -0.88 -9.71 -10.16
C LEU A 324 0.24 -10.43 -9.40
N ALA A 325 -0.10 -11.46 -8.61
CA ALA A 325 0.85 -12.24 -7.84
C ALA A 325 1.82 -13.01 -8.74
N ASP A 326 1.29 -13.80 -9.69
CA ASP A 326 2.07 -14.62 -10.60
C ASP A 326 3.00 -13.77 -11.49
N GLY A 327 2.51 -12.61 -11.94
CA GLY A 327 3.29 -11.66 -12.71
C GLY A 327 4.44 -11.04 -11.93
N TYR A 328 4.21 -10.69 -10.66
CA TYR A 328 5.27 -10.22 -9.76
C TYR A 328 6.33 -11.30 -9.54
N GLU A 329 5.90 -12.52 -9.25
CA GLU A 329 6.81 -13.64 -9.04
C GLU A 329 7.63 -13.97 -10.29
N ALA A 330 7.04 -13.87 -11.46
CA ALA A 330 7.74 -14.08 -12.73
C ALA A 330 8.78 -12.98 -13.00
N ALA A 331 8.46 -11.74 -12.67
CA ALA A 331 9.32 -10.58 -12.90
C ALA A 331 10.45 -10.45 -11.88
N SER A 332 10.18 -10.76 -10.60
CA SER A 332 11.12 -10.54 -9.50
C SER A 332 11.87 -11.79 -9.04
N GLY A 333 11.33 -12.98 -9.30
CA GLY A 333 11.79 -14.23 -8.71
C GLY A 333 11.46 -14.40 -7.22
N LYS A 334 10.74 -13.47 -6.61
CA LYS A 334 10.35 -13.47 -5.20
C LYS A 334 8.89 -13.88 -5.05
N GLN A 335 8.55 -14.45 -3.90
CA GLN A 335 7.16 -14.77 -3.55
C GLN A 335 6.36 -13.46 -3.39
N TRP A 336 5.09 -13.50 -3.81
CA TRP A 336 4.18 -12.37 -3.65
C TRP A 336 3.93 -11.99 -2.19
N THR A 337 3.59 -10.74 -1.94
CA THR A 337 3.20 -10.22 -0.62
C THR A 337 1.87 -9.47 -0.72
N GLN A 338 1.22 -9.25 0.43
CA GLN A 338 -0.04 -8.49 0.52
C GLN A 338 0.09 -7.06 0.00
N GLN A 339 1.32 -6.51 -0.04
CA GLN A 339 1.58 -5.15 -0.50
C GLN A 339 1.21 -4.95 -1.97
N LEU A 340 1.30 -6.00 -2.79
CA LEU A 340 0.89 -5.96 -4.20
C LEU A 340 -0.55 -5.44 -4.36
N GLY A 341 -1.49 -6.11 -3.67
CA GLY A 341 -2.89 -5.73 -3.77
C GLY A 341 -3.21 -4.41 -3.10
N ALA A 342 -2.54 -4.09 -1.99
CA ALA A 342 -2.74 -2.82 -1.30
C ALA A 342 -2.26 -1.63 -2.14
N SER A 343 -1.05 -1.68 -2.68
CA SER A 343 -0.51 -0.62 -3.53
C SER A 343 -1.28 -0.47 -4.84
N MET A 344 -1.73 -1.59 -5.44
CA MET A 344 -2.62 -1.54 -6.60
C MET A 344 -3.96 -0.91 -6.25
N SER A 345 -4.57 -1.29 -5.12
CA SER A 345 -5.84 -0.69 -4.66
C SER A 345 -5.73 0.80 -4.37
N LEU A 346 -4.57 1.25 -3.90
CA LEU A 346 -4.32 2.67 -3.68
C LEU A 346 -4.33 3.46 -5.00
N LEU A 347 -3.71 2.91 -6.05
CA LEU A 347 -3.76 3.46 -7.39
C LEU A 347 -5.18 3.38 -7.97
N ASP A 348 -5.85 2.23 -7.85
CA ASP A 348 -7.23 2.03 -8.30
C ASP A 348 -8.15 3.11 -7.72
N ALA A 349 -8.21 3.24 -6.39
CA ALA A 349 -9.08 4.20 -5.72
C ALA A 349 -8.69 5.65 -6.02
N GLY A 350 -7.39 5.95 -6.14
CA GLY A 350 -6.89 7.28 -6.51
C GLY A 350 -7.34 7.69 -7.91
N PHE A 351 -7.20 6.80 -8.90
CA PHE A 351 -7.62 7.09 -10.27
C PHE A 351 -9.16 7.10 -10.43
N GLU A 352 -9.89 6.27 -9.69
CA GLU A 352 -11.35 6.33 -9.64
C GLU A 352 -11.84 7.66 -9.03
N ALA A 353 -11.17 8.19 -8.00
CA ALA A 353 -11.47 9.52 -7.48
C ALA A 353 -11.21 10.64 -8.50
N LEU A 354 -10.10 10.56 -9.26
CA LEU A 354 -9.83 11.50 -10.35
C LEU A 354 -10.90 11.42 -11.45
N LYS A 355 -11.35 10.21 -11.82
CA LYS A 355 -12.45 9.99 -12.78
C LYS A 355 -13.78 10.57 -12.29
N ALA A 356 -14.07 10.40 -11.00
CA ALA A 356 -15.31 10.89 -10.38
C ALA A 356 -15.29 12.41 -10.12
N SER A 357 -14.13 13.06 -10.20
CA SER A 357 -14.02 14.49 -9.97
C SER A 357 -14.57 15.30 -11.14
N ALA A 358 -15.23 16.42 -10.85
CA ALA A 358 -15.70 17.34 -11.89
C ALA A 358 -14.54 17.98 -12.68
N ASN A 359 -13.37 18.09 -12.04
CA ASN A 359 -12.13 18.59 -12.64
C ASN A 359 -10.92 18.01 -11.89
N ALA A 360 -10.18 17.12 -12.54
CA ALA A 360 -9.02 16.45 -11.95
C ALA A 360 -7.83 17.39 -11.63
N LYS A 361 -7.83 18.62 -12.15
CA LYS A 361 -6.84 19.66 -11.82
C LYS A 361 -7.28 20.59 -10.69
N ASP A 362 -8.52 20.48 -10.26
CA ASP A 362 -9.06 21.21 -9.11
C ASP A 362 -8.98 20.32 -7.85
N LYS A 363 -8.06 20.66 -6.97
CA LYS A 363 -7.82 19.90 -5.72
C LYS A 363 -9.07 19.78 -4.86
N ALA A 364 -9.91 20.82 -4.81
CA ALA A 364 -11.16 20.78 -4.04
C ALA A 364 -12.19 19.82 -4.68
N ALA A 365 -12.27 19.78 -6.02
CA ALA A 365 -13.11 18.83 -6.73
C ALA A 365 -12.64 17.37 -6.51
N VAL A 366 -11.33 17.11 -6.51
CA VAL A 366 -10.77 15.79 -6.23
C VAL A 366 -11.03 15.37 -4.76
N ALA A 367 -10.81 16.25 -3.79
CA ALA A 367 -11.13 16.00 -2.38
C ALA A 367 -12.63 15.71 -2.18
N LYS A 368 -13.49 16.46 -2.88
CA LYS A 368 -14.93 16.20 -2.86
C LYS A 368 -15.28 14.84 -3.47
N ALA A 369 -14.62 14.45 -4.57
CA ALA A 369 -14.81 13.12 -5.16
C ALA A 369 -14.39 12.01 -4.18
N LEU A 370 -13.24 12.15 -3.50
CA LEU A 370 -12.81 11.22 -2.45
C LEU A 370 -13.86 11.09 -1.34
N SER A 371 -14.44 12.20 -0.86
CA SER A 371 -15.42 12.16 0.24
C SER A 371 -16.69 11.37 -0.06
N THR A 372 -16.98 11.13 -1.33
CA THR A 372 -18.16 10.39 -1.79
C THR A 372 -17.83 9.16 -2.61
N LEU A 373 -16.55 8.79 -2.69
CA LEU A 373 -16.08 7.68 -3.51
C LEU A 373 -16.68 6.37 -3.04
N LYS A 374 -17.22 5.63 -3.99
CA LYS A 374 -17.64 4.24 -3.89
C LYS A 374 -17.08 3.51 -5.09
N THR A 375 -16.17 2.61 -4.84
CA THR A 375 -15.54 1.81 -5.90
C THR A 375 -15.20 0.41 -5.38
N GLU A 376 -14.84 -0.49 -6.28
CA GLU A 376 -14.25 -1.78 -5.95
C GLU A 376 -12.81 -1.76 -6.44
N THR A 377 -11.90 -2.26 -5.61
CA THR A 377 -10.46 -2.34 -5.86
C THR A 377 -9.97 -3.77 -5.62
N MET A 378 -8.67 -4.02 -5.74
CA MET A 378 -8.09 -5.34 -5.46
C MET A 378 -8.32 -5.85 -4.02
N ILE A 379 -8.57 -4.96 -3.05
CA ILE A 379 -8.93 -5.33 -1.67
C ILE A 379 -10.44 -5.35 -1.43
N GLY A 380 -11.25 -5.22 -2.49
CA GLY A 380 -12.70 -5.15 -2.43
C GLY A 380 -13.23 -3.73 -2.36
N LYS A 381 -14.35 -3.56 -1.67
CA LYS A 381 -15.10 -2.30 -1.63
C LYS A 381 -14.36 -1.20 -0.88
N VAL A 382 -14.29 -0.02 -1.49
CA VAL A 382 -13.90 1.25 -0.86
C VAL A 382 -15.12 2.19 -0.91
N ASP A 383 -15.62 2.60 0.27
CA ASP A 383 -16.82 3.44 0.39
C ASP A 383 -16.66 4.45 1.53
N PHE A 384 -16.27 5.66 1.21
CA PHE A 384 -16.09 6.73 2.20
C PHE A 384 -17.38 7.30 2.76
N THR A 385 -18.55 6.87 2.26
CA THR A 385 -19.85 7.33 2.76
C THR A 385 -20.40 6.45 3.89
N SER A 386 -19.81 5.30 4.14
CA SER A 386 -20.25 4.29 5.11
C SER A 386 -19.21 3.91 6.16
N GLY A 387 -18.13 4.66 6.27
CA GLY A 387 -17.06 4.41 7.25
C GLY A 387 -17.48 4.70 8.70
N PRO A 388 -16.71 4.21 9.68
CA PRO A 388 -16.97 4.43 11.11
C PRO A 388 -16.82 5.90 11.51
N VAL A 389 -16.00 6.65 10.80
CA VAL A 389 -15.80 8.09 10.92
C VAL A 389 -15.65 8.69 9.52
N ALA A 390 -15.82 10.01 9.40
CA ALA A 390 -15.58 10.68 8.12
C ALA A 390 -14.12 10.47 7.66
N ASN A 391 -13.90 10.49 6.34
CA ASN A 391 -12.58 10.30 5.70
C ASN A 391 -11.99 8.87 5.81
N VAL A 392 -12.72 7.92 6.34
CA VAL A 392 -12.28 6.52 6.51
C VAL A 392 -13.22 5.56 5.81
N SER A 393 -12.65 4.59 5.09
CA SER A 393 -13.37 3.44 4.53
C SER A 393 -12.72 2.15 5.04
N PRO A 394 -13.38 1.39 5.93
CA PRO A 394 -12.82 0.13 6.40
C PRO A 394 -12.83 -0.92 5.28
N GLY A 395 -11.82 -1.79 5.29
CA GLY A 395 -11.68 -2.92 4.38
C GLY A 395 -11.61 -4.25 5.14
N PRO A 396 -11.76 -5.39 4.46
CA PRO A 396 -11.76 -6.69 5.11
C PRO A 396 -10.36 -7.06 5.65
N ILE A 397 -10.36 -7.88 6.68
CA ILE A 397 -9.20 -8.65 7.17
C ILE A 397 -9.63 -10.11 7.22
N ILE A 398 -8.87 -11.00 6.60
CA ILE A 398 -9.11 -12.44 6.64
C ILE A 398 -8.00 -13.14 7.42
N GLY A 399 -8.31 -14.30 8.01
CA GLY A 399 -7.33 -15.12 8.72
C GLY A 399 -6.54 -15.99 7.75
N THR A 400 -5.23 -15.99 7.94
CA THR A 400 -4.28 -16.76 7.10
C THR A 400 -3.27 -17.51 7.95
N GLN A 401 -2.54 -18.44 7.33
CA GLN A 401 -1.47 -19.19 7.98
C GLN A 401 -0.37 -19.52 6.98
N TRP A 402 0.87 -19.47 7.44
CA TRP A 402 2.04 -19.96 6.72
C TRP A 402 2.19 -21.45 6.89
N VAL A 403 2.23 -22.20 5.82
CA VAL A 403 2.37 -23.66 5.80
C VAL A 403 3.47 -24.08 4.85
N ALA A 404 3.98 -25.29 4.99
CA ALA A 404 4.88 -25.86 4.00
C ALA A 404 4.19 -25.90 2.65
N ALA A 405 4.88 -25.45 1.61
CA ALA A 405 4.36 -25.53 0.26
C ALA A 405 4.16 -27.01 -0.15
N LYS A 406 3.21 -27.22 -1.06
CA LYS A 406 3.02 -28.53 -1.68
C LYS A 406 4.28 -28.94 -2.43
N GLU A 407 4.52 -30.25 -2.55
CA GLU A 407 5.63 -30.78 -3.34
C GLU A 407 5.61 -30.22 -4.76
N GLY A 408 6.74 -29.69 -5.23
CA GLY A 408 6.86 -28.99 -6.51
C GLY A 408 6.46 -27.53 -6.50
N GLY A 409 6.13 -26.97 -5.32
CA GLY A 409 5.88 -25.53 -5.16
C GLY A 409 7.10 -24.69 -5.55
N LYS A 410 6.87 -23.48 -6.06
CA LYS A 410 7.93 -22.56 -6.48
C LYS A 410 8.73 -22.00 -5.30
N PHE A 411 8.08 -21.85 -4.15
CA PHE A 411 8.64 -21.35 -2.91
C PHE A 411 8.48 -22.38 -1.80
N PRO A 412 9.27 -22.30 -0.71
CA PRO A 412 9.21 -23.29 0.37
C PRO A 412 7.94 -23.21 1.22
N LEU A 413 7.28 -22.06 1.23
CA LEU A 413 6.10 -21.77 2.02
C LEU A 413 4.91 -21.35 1.15
N ASP A 414 3.71 -21.79 1.54
CA ASP A 414 2.44 -21.27 1.05
C ASP A 414 1.78 -20.40 2.14
N TYR A 415 1.20 -19.28 1.72
CA TYR A 415 0.38 -18.41 2.56
C TYR A 415 -1.07 -18.69 2.23
N VAL A 416 -1.78 -19.39 3.13
CA VAL A 416 -3.11 -19.92 2.84
C VAL A 416 -4.20 -19.24 3.66
N VAL A 417 -5.37 -19.03 3.06
CA VAL A 417 -6.56 -18.53 3.75
C VAL A 417 -7.15 -19.63 4.63
N THR A 418 -7.33 -19.37 5.91
CA THR A 418 -7.90 -20.29 6.90
C THR A 418 -9.23 -19.80 7.48
N GLU A 419 -9.55 -18.50 7.30
CA GLU A 419 -10.74 -17.84 7.82
C GLU A 419 -11.12 -16.65 6.93
N ASN A 420 -12.42 -16.39 6.71
CA ASN A 420 -12.93 -15.36 5.79
C ASN A 420 -14.21 -14.67 6.28
N ALA A 421 -14.49 -14.62 7.58
CA ALA A 421 -15.77 -14.08 8.11
C ALA A 421 -16.01 -12.61 7.75
N THR A 422 -14.96 -11.83 7.52
CA THR A 422 -15.09 -10.40 7.14
C THR A 422 -15.32 -10.20 5.65
N ASP A 423 -14.93 -11.18 4.81
CA ASP A 423 -15.28 -11.23 3.38
C ASP A 423 -15.51 -12.67 2.91
N PRO A 424 -16.74 -13.18 3.01
CA PRO A 424 -17.08 -14.54 2.62
C PRO A 424 -16.92 -14.88 1.12
N LYS A 425 -16.65 -13.90 0.27
CA LYS A 425 -16.33 -14.13 -1.14
C LYS A 425 -14.92 -14.71 -1.33
N VAL A 426 -14.02 -14.48 -0.37
CA VAL A 426 -12.67 -15.02 -0.42
C VAL A 426 -12.70 -16.50 -0.04
N PRO A 427 -12.18 -17.43 -0.88
CA PRO A 427 -12.24 -18.86 -0.59
C PRO A 427 -11.31 -19.22 0.58
N VAL A 428 -11.79 -20.06 1.50
CA VAL A 428 -10.93 -20.74 2.49
C VAL A 428 -10.18 -21.86 1.79
N GLU A 429 -8.86 -21.87 1.90
CA GLU A 429 -7.97 -22.79 1.17
C GLU A 429 -7.48 -23.97 2.03
N ALA A 430 -7.40 -23.77 3.35
CA ALA A 430 -6.93 -24.79 4.28
C ALA A 430 -7.59 -24.66 5.66
N LYS A 431 -7.54 -25.74 6.43
CA LYS A 431 -7.88 -25.71 7.86
C LYS A 431 -6.74 -25.10 8.65
N LEU A 432 -7.06 -24.26 9.63
CA LEU A 432 -6.09 -23.76 10.58
C LEU A 432 -5.44 -24.92 11.34
N GLN A 433 -4.11 -24.95 11.39
CA GLN A 433 -3.34 -25.96 12.11
C GLN A 433 -2.83 -25.37 13.43
N PRO A 434 -2.84 -26.14 14.54
CA PRO A 434 -2.18 -25.71 15.77
C PRO A 434 -0.67 -25.46 15.53
N TYR A 435 -0.14 -24.40 16.18
CA TYR A 435 1.29 -24.06 16.02
C TYR A 435 2.21 -25.17 16.58
N ASN A 436 1.87 -25.72 17.72
CA ASN A 436 2.64 -26.75 18.44
C ASN A 436 2.23 -28.19 18.10
N GLY A 437 1.43 -28.39 17.07
CA GLY A 437 0.93 -29.69 16.63
C GLY A 437 1.77 -30.37 15.52
#